data_c58644eea89a45b9e99a6ca4acfb6cc5
#
_entry.id   c58644eea89a45b9e99a6ca4acfb6cc5
#
_cell.length_a   1.000
_cell.length_b   1.000
_cell.length_c   1.000
_cell.angle_alpha   90.00
_cell.angle_beta   90.00
_cell.angle_gamma   90.00
#
_symmetry.space_group_name_H-M   'P 1'
#
loop_
_entity.id
_entity.type
_entity.pdbx_description
1 polymer ?
#
loop_
_entity_poly.entity_id
_entity_poly.type
_entity_poly.pdbx_seq_one_letter_code
_entity_poly.pdbx_strand_id
1 'polypeptide(L)'
;MFKKILLLILSLVIALPLAGCEKKEADFSETKAICELATLKCYYHNTSELKQDSSGIGKWFGNIGYKKAWIEYDGIVKLGIDASKVKIEPNGNKVKVYVPNATILGVDVDVASISEAVSETGWFTKITTEERAETQKKAQEDMKAKAESNTALLSQATQRAKDTIKDYILNVGSLTGVEYEIEWMVDNNA
;
A
#
# COMPACT_ATOMS: atom_id res chain seq x y z
N MET A 1 -61.48 16.65 40.18
CA MET A 1 -60.78 15.50 39.57
C MET A 1 -60.15 15.85 38.22
N PHE A 2 -60.82 16.51 37.30
CA PHE A 2 -60.33 16.87 36.00
C PHE A 2 -58.95 17.63 35.96
N LYS A 3 -58.81 18.65 36.85
CA LYS A 3 -57.53 19.41 36.89
C LYS A 3 -56.32 18.58 37.33
N LYS A 4 -56.50 17.58 38.20
CA LYS A 4 -55.43 16.70 38.65
C LYS A 4 -55.03 15.68 37.54
N ILE A 5 -56.00 15.22 36.76
CA ILE A 5 -55.76 14.33 35.61
C ILE A 5 -55.05 15.08 34.46
N LEU A 6 -55.44 16.34 34.20
CA LEU A 6 -54.82 17.18 33.20
C LEU A 6 -53.35 17.50 33.53
N LEU A 7 -53.04 17.75 34.84
CA LEU A 7 -51.65 17.95 35.29
C LEU A 7 -50.81 16.69 35.19
N LEU A 8 -51.38 15.49 35.43
CA LEU A 8 -50.69 14.20 35.25
C LEU A 8 -50.40 13.89 33.78
N ILE A 9 -51.31 14.19 32.88
CA ILE A 9 -51.11 14.02 31.44
C ILE A 9 -50.07 15.01 30.93
N LEU A 10 -50.06 16.26 31.39
CA LEU A 10 -49.08 17.26 30.99
C LEU A 10 -47.67 16.91 31.48
N SER A 11 -47.52 16.33 32.69
CA SER A 11 -46.21 15.86 33.18
C SER A 11 -45.69 14.64 32.42
N LEU A 12 -46.56 13.77 31.93
CA LEU A 12 -46.18 12.60 31.13
C LEU A 12 -45.72 12.98 29.73
N VAL A 13 -46.29 14.02 29.12
CA VAL A 13 -45.89 14.52 27.80
C VAL A 13 -44.53 15.21 27.81
N ILE A 14 -44.10 15.80 28.93
CA ILE A 14 -42.81 16.46 29.09
C ILE A 14 -41.68 15.44 29.35
N ALA A 15 -41.98 14.24 29.85
CA ALA A 15 -40.98 13.19 30.12
C ALA A 15 -40.59 12.36 28.88
N LEU A 16 -41.34 12.41 27.78
CA LEU A 16 -41.11 11.63 26.58
C LEU A 16 -39.93 12.08 25.68
N PRO A 17 -39.47 13.33 25.63
CA PRO A 17 -38.34 13.70 24.74
C PRO A 17 -36.94 13.45 25.33
N LEU A 18 -36.82 12.93 26.56
CA LEU A 18 -35.51 12.68 27.19
C LEU A 18 -34.92 11.28 26.90
N ALA A 19 -35.65 10.42 26.20
CA ALA A 19 -35.20 9.07 25.88
C ALA A 19 -34.89 8.95 24.38
N GLY A 20 -33.75 9.52 23.90
CA GLY A 20 -33.47 9.29 22.50
C GLY A 20 -32.37 10.11 21.85
N CYS A 21 -31.28 10.36 22.53
CA CYS A 21 -30.02 10.53 21.81
C CYS A 21 -29.15 9.32 22.09
N GLU A 22 -29.40 8.24 21.39
CA GLU A 22 -28.45 7.17 21.25
C GLU A 22 -27.26 7.77 20.49
N LYS A 23 -26.20 8.14 21.23
CA LYS A 23 -24.92 8.52 20.57
C LYS A 23 -24.51 7.33 19.75
N LYS A 24 -24.62 7.44 18.43
CA LYS A 24 -23.99 6.45 17.52
C LYS A 24 -22.52 6.40 17.87
N GLU A 25 -22.09 5.26 18.37
CA GLU A 25 -20.70 5.00 18.66
C GLU A 25 -19.93 5.02 17.33
N ALA A 26 -18.77 5.67 17.32
CA ALA A 26 -17.96 5.77 16.10
C ALA A 26 -17.40 4.38 15.76
N ASP A 27 -17.68 3.93 14.55
CA ASP A 27 -17.17 2.66 14.02
C ASP A 27 -15.98 2.94 13.07
N PHE A 28 -14.80 2.43 13.42
CA PHE A 28 -13.57 2.51 12.63
C PHE A 28 -13.17 1.13 12.06
N SER A 29 -14.10 0.20 11.95
CA SER A 29 -13.85 -1.17 11.48
C SER A 29 -13.33 -1.23 10.03
N GLU A 30 -13.66 -0.24 9.20
CA GLU A 30 -13.26 -0.20 7.79
C GLU A 30 -11.85 0.34 7.54
N THR A 31 -11.08 0.60 8.60
CA THR A 31 -9.71 1.15 8.49
C THR A 31 -8.84 0.37 7.52
N LYS A 32 -8.97 -0.97 7.48
CA LYS A 32 -8.19 -1.81 6.57
C LYS A 32 -8.47 -1.50 5.10
N ALA A 33 -9.74 -1.41 4.72
CA ALA A 33 -10.14 -1.07 3.35
C ALA A 33 -9.67 0.33 2.96
N ILE A 34 -9.74 1.29 3.89
CA ILE A 34 -9.26 2.66 3.70
C ILE A 34 -7.73 2.68 3.44
N CYS A 35 -6.96 1.90 4.18
CA CYS A 35 -5.51 1.79 3.97
C CYS A 35 -5.16 1.18 2.60
N GLU A 36 -5.94 0.22 2.11
CA GLU A 36 -5.76 -0.35 0.77
C GLU A 36 -5.97 0.70 -0.34
N LEU A 37 -6.92 1.64 -0.16
CA LEU A 37 -7.15 2.75 -1.10
C LEU A 37 -5.98 3.75 -1.12
N ALA A 38 -5.20 3.85 -0.06
CA ALA A 38 -4.05 4.74 0.04
C ALA A 38 -2.80 4.24 -0.71
N THR A 39 -2.88 3.08 -1.39
CA THR A 39 -1.74 2.50 -2.11
C THR A 39 -1.27 3.41 -3.26
N LEU A 40 0.04 3.68 -3.30
CA LEU A 40 0.72 4.38 -4.39
C LEU A 40 1.28 3.35 -5.38
N LYS A 41 0.97 3.51 -6.67
CA LYS A 41 1.52 2.68 -7.75
C LYS A 41 2.60 3.46 -8.48
N CYS A 42 3.80 2.89 -8.55
CA CYS A 42 4.94 3.44 -9.28
C CYS A 42 5.19 2.58 -10.51
N TYR A 43 5.18 3.21 -11.68
CA TYR A 43 5.46 2.54 -12.95
C TYR A 43 6.94 2.66 -13.24
N TYR A 44 7.56 1.54 -13.56
CA TYR A 44 8.96 1.43 -13.90
C TYR A 44 9.14 0.92 -15.31
N HIS A 45 10.04 1.57 -16.05
CA HIS A 45 10.63 1.05 -17.29
C HIS A 45 12.13 0.91 -17.01
N ASN A 46 12.66 -0.30 -17.07
CA ASN A 46 14.01 -0.60 -16.67
C ASN A 46 14.70 -1.53 -17.67
N THR A 47 16.03 -1.56 -17.54
CA THR A 47 16.86 -2.53 -18.24
C THR A 47 17.61 -3.38 -17.22
N SER A 48 17.80 -4.67 -17.52
CA SER A 48 18.64 -5.59 -16.77
C SER A 48 19.62 -6.28 -17.68
N GLU A 49 20.86 -6.48 -17.21
CA GLU A 49 21.90 -7.19 -17.96
C GLU A 49 21.84 -8.68 -17.62
N LEU A 50 21.65 -9.50 -18.64
CA LEU A 50 21.89 -10.94 -18.59
C LEU A 50 23.31 -11.18 -19.09
N LYS A 51 24.18 -11.73 -18.27
CA LYS A 51 25.54 -12.08 -18.65
C LYS A 51 25.88 -13.49 -18.22
N GLN A 52 26.36 -14.28 -19.16
CA GLN A 52 26.94 -15.59 -18.94
C GLN A 52 28.26 -15.70 -19.69
N ASP A 53 29.32 -15.94 -18.95
CA ASP A 53 30.65 -16.13 -19.54
C ASP A 53 30.82 -17.58 -20.03
N SER A 54 31.47 -17.76 -21.17
CA SER A 54 31.91 -19.09 -21.62
C SER A 54 32.93 -19.65 -20.64
N SER A 55 32.87 -20.95 -20.34
CA SER A 55 33.78 -21.62 -19.43
C SER A 55 34.56 -22.75 -20.15
N GLY A 56 35.76 -23.06 -19.64
CA GLY A 56 36.56 -24.19 -20.09
C GLY A 56 36.88 -24.16 -21.57
N ILE A 57 36.64 -25.28 -22.24
CA ILE A 57 36.92 -25.51 -23.66
C ILE A 57 36.11 -24.56 -24.58
N GLY A 58 34.94 -24.10 -24.14
CA GLY A 58 34.06 -23.20 -24.89
C GLY A 58 34.75 -21.89 -25.32
N LYS A 59 35.68 -21.37 -24.51
CA LYS A 59 36.50 -20.18 -24.87
C LYS A 59 37.38 -20.37 -26.11
N TRP A 60 37.86 -21.58 -26.33
CA TRP A 60 38.72 -21.92 -27.43
C TRP A 60 37.96 -22.18 -28.74
N PHE A 61 36.68 -22.55 -28.65
CA PHE A 61 35.82 -22.92 -29.77
C PHE A 61 34.71 -21.89 -30.02
N GLY A 62 35.09 -20.61 -30.22
CA GLY A 62 34.14 -19.56 -30.64
C GLY A 62 33.19 -19.07 -29.53
N ASN A 63 33.68 -19.05 -28.28
CA ASN A 63 32.89 -18.58 -27.12
C ASN A 63 31.56 -19.32 -26.93
N ILE A 64 31.54 -20.63 -27.19
CA ILE A 64 30.33 -21.44 -26.93
C ILE A 64 29.89 -21.27 -25.45
N GLY A 65 28.63 -20.92 -25.24
CA GLY A 65 28.07 -20.63 -23.90
C GLY A 65 28.16 -19.17 -23.46
N TYR A 66 28.84 -18.30 -24.22
CA TYR A 66 28.84 -16.85 -23.95
C TYR A 66 27.49 -16.24 -24.32
N LYS A 67 26.91 -15.48 -23.39
CA LYS A 67 25.70 -14.70 -23.61
C LYS A 67 25.84 -13.36 -22.90
N LYS A 68 25.46 -12.30 -23.59
CA LYS A 68 25.25 -10.99 -23.01
C LYS A 68 24.04 -10.39 -23.68
N ALA A 69 23.05 -10.04 -22.88
CA ALA A 69 21.85 -9.40 -23.38
C ALA A 69 21.44 -8.28 -22.44
N TRP A 70 20.94 -7.19 -23.01
CA TRP A 70 20.23 -6.17 -22.29
C TRP A 70 18.75 -6.42 -22.48
N ILE A 71 18.05 -6.62 -21.38
CA ILE A 71 16.64 -6.95 -21.37
C ILE A 71 15.89 -5.75 -20.81
N GLU A 72 14.96 -5.22 -21.60
CA GLU A 72 14.03 -4.18 -21.17
C GLU A 72 12.78 -4.81 -20.61
N TYR A 73 12.20 -4.19 -19.58
CA TYR A 73 10.96 -4.64 -18.97
C TYR A 73 10.23 -3.50 -18.29
N ASP A 74 8.92 -3.62 -18.28
CA ASP A 74 8.01 -2.75 -17.55
C ASP A 74 7.49 -3.45 -16.30
N GLY A 75 7.07 -2.64 -15.33
CA GLY A 75 6.45 -3.18 -14.14
C GLY A 75 5.88 -2.11 -13.22
N ILE A 76 5.20 -2.59 -12.18
CA ILE A 76 4.55 -1.75 -11.20
C ILE A 76 5.04 -2.16 -9.81
N VAL A 77 5.51 -1.19 -9.03
CA VAL A 77 5.74 -1.35 -7.60
C VAL A 77 4.62 -0.66 -6.85
N LYS A 78 3.99 -1.40 -5.93
CA LYS A 78 2.93 -0.91 -5.04
C LYS A 78 3.54 -0.55 -3.71
N LEU A 79 3.39 0.71 -3.29
CA LEU A 79 3.86 1.24 -2.01
C LEU A 79 2.66 1.59 -1.14
N GLY A 80 2.74 1.32 0.14
CA GLY A 80 1.67 1.64 1.08
C GLY A 80 2.02 1.21 2.49
N ILE A 81 1.08 1.38 3.40
CA ILE A 81 1.22 0.99 4.80
C ILE A 81 0.61 -0.38 5.05
N ASP A 82 1.15 -1.10 6.02
CA ASP A 82 0.53 -2.33 6.52
C ASP A 82 -0.68 -1.99 7.38
N ALA A 83 -1.88 -2.20 6.82
CA ALA A 83 -3.15 -1.90 7.47
C ALA A 83 -3.35 -2.65 8.80
N SER A 84 -2.72 -3.81 8.99
CA SER A 84 -2.81 -4.58 10.24
C SER A 84 -2.11 -3.90 11.42
N LYS A 85 -1.19 -2.98 11.12
CA LYS A 85 -0.43 -2.21 12.11
C LYS A 85 -1.04 -0.84 12.39
N VAL A 86 -2.07 -0.42 11.63
CA VAL A 86 -2.79 0.83 11.90
C VAL A 86 -3.71 0.63 13.08
N LYS A 87 -3.65 1.57 14.05
CA LYS A 87 -4.55 1.58 15.21
C LYS A 87 -5.22 2.95 15.30
N ILE A 88 -6.51 2.93 15.51
CA ILE A 88 -7.34 4.12 15.74
C ILE A 88 -8.01 3.98 17.11
N GLU A 89 -7.62 4.86 18.03
CA GLU A 89 -8.06 4.83 19.42
C GLU A 89 -8.85 6.10 19.74
N PRO A 90 -10.20 6.06 19.68
CA PRO A 90 -11.02 7.19 20.05
C PRO A 90 -11.03 7.40 21.56
N ASN A 91 -10.97 8.68 21.98
CA ASN A 91 -11.12 9.10 23.37
C ASN A 91 -11.87 10.43 23.41
N GLY A 92 -13.20 10.37 23.57
CA GLY A 92 -14.06 11.54 23.48
C GLY A 92 -14.05 12.13 22.06
N ASN A 93 -13.63 13.39 21.93
CA ASN A 93 -13.46 14.06 20.64
C ASN A 93 -12.04 13.97 20.08
N LYS A 94 -11.11 13.30 20.78
CA LYS A 94 -9.74 13.07 20.33
C LYS A 94 -9.60 11.65 19.80
N VAL A 95 -8.81 11.51 18.71
CA VAL A 95 -8.53 10.21 18.12
C VAL A 95 -7.01 10.08 17.97
N LYS A 96 -6.42 9.11 18.68
CA LYS A 96 -5.02 8.74 18.50
C LYS A 96 -4.91 7.78 17.33
N VAL A 97 -4.03 8.10 16.39
CA VAL A 97 -3.83 7.30 15.18
C VAL A 97 -2.37 6.90 15.06
N TYR A 98 -2.12 5.59 15.06
CA TYR A 98 -0.82 4.98 14.86
C TYR A 98 -0.73 4.52 13.41
N VAL A 99 0.22 5.07 12.64
CA VAL A 99 0.44 4.75 11.24
C VAL A 99 1.89 4.33 11.06
N PRO A 100 2.14 3.08 10.57
CA PRO A 100 3.49 2.64 10.26
C PRO A 100 4.05 3.39 9.04
N ASN A 101 5.35 3.34 8.85
CA ASN A 101 5.97 3.82 7.63
C ASN A 101 5.53 2.95 6.44
N ALA A 102 5.42 3.58 5.28
CA ALA A 102 5.12 2.85 4.05
C ALA A 102 6.27 1.91 3.68
N THR A 103 5.87 0.78 3.11
CA THR A 103 6.77 -0.27 2.60
C THR A 103 6.32 -0.69 1.21
N ILE A 104 7.07 -1.60 0.60
CA ILE A 104 6.66 -2.23 -0.65
C ILE A 104 5.63 -3.31 -0.34
N LEU A 105 4.43 -3.15 -0.90
CA LEU A 105 3.33 -4.11 -0.77
C LEU A 105 3.32 -5.17 -1.88
N GLY A 106 3.97 -4.88 -3.01
CA GLY A 106 4.07 -5.81 -4.12
C GLY A 106 4.87 -5.26 -5.29
N VAL A 107 5.40 -6.16 -6.09
CA VAL A 107 6.13 -5.88 -7.33
C VAL A 107 5.58 -6.78 -8.42
N ASP A 108 5.02 -6.17 -9.46
CA ASP A 108 4.45 -6.86 -10.62
C ASP A 108 5.28 -6.50 -11.86
N VAL A 109 6.01 -7.45 -12.44
CA VAL A 109 6.69 -7.29 -13.73
C VAL A 109 5.72 -7.68 -14.83
N ASP A 110 5.58 -6.84 -15.85
CA ASP A 110 4.85 -7.21 -17.05
C ASP A 110 5.70 -8.16 -17.90
N VAL A 111 5.40 -9.45 -17.79
CA VAL A 111 6.15 -10.49 -18.52
C VAL A 111 6.04 -10.33 -20.03
N ALA A 112 4.96 -9.75 -20.54
CA ALA A 112 4.77 -9.51 -21.96
C ALA A 112 5.65 -8.36 -22.49
N SER A 113 6.06 -7.44 -21.61
CA SER A 113 6.95 -6.33 -21.95
C SER A 113 8.43 -6.75 -22.05
N ILE A 114 8.79 -7.94 -21.54
CA ILE A 114 10.18 -8.40 -21.52
C ILE A 114 10.67 -8.58 -22.96
N SER A 115 11.59 -7.72 -23.38
CA SER A 115 12.19 -7.73 -24.72
C SER A 115 13.71 -7.66 -24.65
N GLU A 116 14.37 -8.19 -25.66
CA GLU A 116 15.82 -8.05 -25.82
C GLU A 116 16.11 -6.74 -26.57
N ALA A 117 16.68 -5.75 -25.89
CA ALA A 117 17.12 -4.50 -26.52
C ALA A 117 18.39 -4.72 -27.36
N VAL A 118 19.35 -5.48 -26.81
CA VAL A 118 20.60 -5.85 -27.48
C VAL A 118 21.03 -7.23 -27.00
N SER A 119 21.42 -8.11 -27.89
CA SER A 119 22.00 -9.39 -27.51
C SER A 119 23.29 -9.71 -28.29
N GLU A 120 24.29 -10.15 -27.54
CA GLU A 120 25.53 -10.71 -28.06
C GLU A 120 25.65 -12.16 -27.59
N THR A 121 25.60 -13.10 -28.49
CA THR A 121 25.70 -14.53 -28.16
C THR A 121 26.83 -15.20 -28.90
N GLY A 122 27.49 -16.15 -28.25
CA GLY A 122 28.45 -17.03 -28.88
C GLY A 122 27.78 -17.99 -29.89
N TRP A 123 28.57 -18.68 -30.67
CA TRP A 123 28.05 -19.62 -31.65
C TRP A 123 27.17 -20.70 -31.01
N PHE A 124 26.01 -20.97 -31.61
CA PHE A 124 25.00 -21.94 -31.16
C PHE A 124 24.37 -21.70 -29.79
N THR A 125 24.47 -20.48 -29.26
CA THR A 125 23.93 -20.15 -27.95
C THR A 125 22.62 -19.38 -28.08
N LYS A 126 21.51 -19.89 -27.48
CA LYS A 126 20.19 -19.24 -27.43
C LYS A 126 19.80 -18.96 -25.98
N ILE A 127 19.03 -17.93 -25.77
CA ILE A 127 18.42 -17.65 -24.45
C ILE A 127 17.30 -18.67 -24.20
N THR A 128 17.39 -19.40 -23.12
CA THR A 128 16.42 -20.45 -22.75
C THR A 128 15.23 -19.89 -21.96
N THR A 129 14.21 -20.71 -21.77
CA THR A 129 13.03 -20.36 -20.95
C THR A 129 13.41 -20.18 -19.48
N GLU A 130 14.33 -20.99 -18.98
CA GLU A 130 14.86 -20.93 -17.62
C GLU A 130 15.59 -19.60 -17.37
N GLU A 131 16.41 -19.17 -18.32
CA GLU A 131 17.13 -17.89 -18.24
C GLU A 131 16.17 -16.69 -18.29
N ARG A 132 15.08 -16.80 -19.04
CA ARG A 132 14.01 -15.78 -19.03
C ARG A 132 13.33 -15.69 -17.65
N ALA A 133 13.04 -16.83 -17.02
CA ALA A 133 12.47 -16.86 -15.67
C ALA A 133 13.42 -16.28 -14.61
N GLU A 134 14.73 -16.58 -14.72
CA GLU A 134 15.74 -16.00 -13.83
C GLU A 134 15.85 -14.49 -14.04
N THR A 135 15.81 -14.02 -15.29
CA THR A 135 15.81 -12.59 -15.61
C THR A 135 14.57 -11.89 -15.04
N GLN A 136 13.40 -12.52 -15.13
CA GLN A 136 12.18 -11.97 -14.51
C GLN A 136 12.33 -11.83 -13.00
N LYS A 137 12.87 -12.85 -12.32
CA LYS A 137 13.13 -12.79 -10.89
C LYS A 137 14.10 -11.65 -10.55
N LYS A 138 15.18 -11.54 -11.28
CA LYS A 138 16.15 -10.44 -11.11
C LYS A 138 15.50 -9.08 -11.36
N ALA A 139 14.64 -8.96 -12.37
CA ALA A 139 13.89 -7.74 -12.64
C ALA A 139 13.01 -7.33 -11.45
N GLN A 140 12.33 -8.28 -10.81
CA GLN A 140 11.53 -8.02 -9.61
C GLN A 140 12.40 -7.55 -8.44
N GLU A 141 13.55 -8.19 -8.23
CA GLU A 141 14.51 -7.81 -7.17
C GLU A 141 15.08 -6.41 -7.41
N ASP A 142 15.49 -6.09 -8.65
CA ASP A 142 16.00 -4.77 -9.03
C ASP A 142 14.95 -3.66 -8.85
N MET A 143 13.71 -3.90 -9.26
CA MET A 143 12.60 -2.94 -9.06
C MET A 143 12.32 -2.72 -7.58
N LYS A 144 12.31 -3.80 -6.79
CA LYS A 144 12.14 -3.73 -5.34
C LYS A 144 13.25 -2.90 -4.70
N ALA A 145 14.50 -3.20 -4.99
CA ALA A 145 15.65 -2.47 -4.44
C ALA A 145 15.63 -0.99 -4.81
N LYS A 146 15.29 -0.64 -6.05
CA LYS A 146 15.14 0.77 -6.48
C LYS A 146 14.02 1.48 -5.72
N ALA A 147 12.89 0.82 -5.51
CA ALA A 147 11.77 1.41 -4.78
C ALA A 147 12.09 1.54 -3.28
N GLU A 148 12.76 0.57 -2.67
CA GLU A 148 13.20 0.62 -1.26
C GLU A 148 14.19 1.75 -1.00
N SER A 149 15.07 2.04 -1.95
CA SER A 149 16.03 3.14 -1.85
C SER A 149 15.39 4.52 -2.06
N ASN A 150 14.19 4.58 -2.61
CA ASN A 150 13.51 5.85 -2.89
C ASN A 150 12.69 6.34 -1.69
N THR A 151 13.38 6.95 -0.73
CA THR A 151 12.78 7.47 0.50
C THR A 151 11.70 8.53 0.24
N ALA A 152 11.80 9.29 -0.84
CA ALA A 152 10.81 10.31 -1.21
C ALA A 152 9.46 9.66 -1.58
N LEU A 153 9.47 8.58 -2.37
CA LEU A 153 8.26 7.84 -2.72
C LEU A 153 7.64 7.14 -1.50
N LEU A 154 8.45 6.56 -0.62
CA LEU A 154 7.97 5.95 0.62
C LEU A 154 7.34 7.00 1.55
N SER A 155 7.97 8.17 1.70
CA SER A 155 7.40 9.27 2.46
C SER A 155 6.07 9.76 1.88
N GLN A 156 5.98 9.89 0.55
CA GLN A 156 4.75 10.27 -0.15
C GLN A 156 3.64 9.23 0.07
N ALA A 157 3.96 7.93 0.02
CA ALA A 157 3.01 6.87 0.30
C ALA A 157 2.50 6.92 1.76
N THR A 158 3.39 7.17 2.73
CA THR A 158 3.02 7.37 4.13
C THR A 158 2.08 8.58 4.30
N GLN A 159 2.40 9.70 3.66
CA GLN A 159 1.58 10.91 3.75
C GLN A 159 0.19 10.68 3.13
N ARG A 160 0.13 10.05 1.96
CA ARG A 160 -1.14 9.69 1.31
C ARG A 160 -2.01 8.81 2.21
N ALA A 161 -1.41 7.83 2.91
CA ALA A 161 -2.14 7.00 3.85
C ALA A 161 -2.71 7.83 5.01
N LYS A 162 -1.90 8.74 5.60
CA LYS A 162 -2.38 9.65 6.65
C LYS A 162 -3.53 10.53 6.19
N ASP A 163 -3.42 11.12 5.00
CA ASP A 163 -4.46 11.98 4.45
C ASP A 163 -5.77 11.20 4.25
N THR A 164 -5.70 9.99 3.70
CA THR A 164 -6.87 9.12 3.50
C THR A 164 -7.52 8.69 4.82
N ILE A 165 -6.71 8.34 5.83
CA ILE A 165 -7.22 8.00 7.18
C ILE A 165 -7.85 9.22 7.85
N LYS A 166 -7.24 10.40 7.69
CA LYS A 166 -7.80 11.67 8.21
C LYS A 166 -9.18 11.92 7.62
N ASP A 167 -9.32 11.84 6.30
CA ASP A 167 -10.60 12.06 5.63
C ASP A 167 -11.66 11.05 6.10
N TYR A 168 -11.27 9.79 6.30
CA TYR A 168 -12.13 8.76 6.86
C TYR A 168 -12.63 9.12 8.27
N ILE A 169 -11.72 9.51 9.17
CA ILE A 169 -12.09 9.88 10.56
C ILE A 169 -13.01 11.09 10.58
N LEU A 170 -12.74 12.10 9.76
CA LEU A 170 -13.59 13.30 9.66
C LEU A 170 -14.98 12.96 9.11
N ASN A 171 -15.07 12.05 8.14
CA ASN A 171 -16.34 11.56 7.60
C ASN A 171 -17.16 10.80 8.66
N VAL A 172 -16.51 9.90 9.42
CA VAL A 172 -17.15 9.22 10.57
C VAL A 172 -17.66 10.25 11.60
N GLY A 173 -16.86 11.27 11.89
CA GLY A 173 -17.24 12.38 12.77
C GLY A 173 -18.48 13.12 12.29
N SER A 174 -18.53 13.44 11.00
CA SER A 174 -19.70 14.08 10.38
C SER A 174 -20.97 13.23 10.51
N LEU A 175 -20.87 11.91 10.37
CA LEU A 175 -22.01 10.99 10.50
C LEU A 175 -22.48 10.82 11.95
N THR A 176 -21.59 10.95 12.92
CA THR A 176 -21.89 10.79 14.35
C THR A 176 -22.14 12.13 15.05
N GLY A 177 -21.96 13.26 14.36
CA GLY A 177 -22.09 14.60 14.93
C GLY A 177 -20.96 14.95 15.92
N VAL A 178 -19.79 14.31 15.79
CA VAL A 178 -18.60 14.54 16.61
C VAL A 178 -17.51 15.18 15.76
N GLU A 179 -16.99 16.31 16.20
CA GLU A 179 -15.81 16.94 15.59
C GLU A 179 -14.55 16.34 16.21
N TYR A 180 -13.86 15.44 15.44
CA TYR A 180 -12.67 14.75 15.90
C TYR A 180 -11.40 15.58 15.70
N GLU A 181 -10.58 15.64 16.75
CA GLU A 181 -9.20 16.12 16.73
C GLU A 181 -8.25 14.90 16.61
N ILE A 182 -7.41 14.86 15.55
CA ILE A 182 -6.54 13.73 15.28
C ILE A 182 -5.15 13.98 15.86
N GLU A 183 -4.70 13.07 16.72
CA GLU A 183 -3.34 13.02 17.26
C GLU A 183 -2.55 11.91 16.56
N TRP A 184 -1.59 12.29 15.70
CA TRP A 184 -0.70 11.33 15.04
C TRP A 184 0.36 10.82 15.99
N MET A 185 0.40 9.51 16.18
CA MET A 185 1.38 8.85 17.03
C MET A 185 2.45 8.18 16.17
N VAL A 186 3.70 8.29 16.60
CA VAL A 186 4.83 7.55 15.98
C VAL A 186 4.88 6.17 16.62
N ASP A 187 4.81 5.12 15.81
CA ASP A 187 5.05 3.77 16.31
C ASP A 187 6.57 3.55 16.43
N ASN A 188 7.09 3.65 17.64
CA ASN A 188 8.51 3.44 17.94
C ASN A 188 8.92 1.95 17.98
N ASN A 189 7.99 1.04 17.66
CA ASN A 189 8.19 -0.42 17.70
C ASN A 189 8.16 -1.07 16.29
N ALA A 190 8.40 -0.29 15.21
CA ALA A 190 8.48 -0.80 13.85
C ALA A 190 9.91 -1.06 13.40
#